data_7964aec2eb954f01313301d23eb6120b
#
_entry.id   7964aec2eb954f01313301d23eb6120b
#
_cell.length_a   1.000
_cell.length_b   1.000
_cell.length_c   1.000
_cell.angle_alpha   90.00
_cell.angle_beta   90.00
_cell.angle_gamma   90.00
#
_symmetry.space_group_name_H-M   'P 1'
#
loop_
_entity.id
_entity.type
_entity.pdbx_description
1 polymer ?
#
loop_
_entity_poly.entity_id
_entity_poly.type
_entity_poly.pdbx_seq_one_letter_code
_entity_poly.pdbx_strand_id
1 'polypeptide(L)'
;MAPAELLTLLRLVPLVTTSCSLWFSLDQHLFLSVFIEQENHALSEPLISPYFRTMFSRGAPRVAALLGATVLSTIANLRLSDASLLTERGSYNYYIAVEAFAVGHMLFVPWIKPSIDALHAGAKDRGLRTLSEWIRIHGYRTATADLAAWICCLVAVSKTLTP
;
A
#
# COMPACT_ATOMS: atom_id res chain seq x y z
N MET A 1 21.33 -0.58 24.75
CA MET A 1 20.65 -1.60 23.94
C MET A 1 19.16 -1.56 24.26
N ALA A 2 18.29 -1.63 23.27
CA ALA A 2 16.84 -1.74 23.51
C ALA A 2 16.52 -3.12 24.11
N PRO A 3 15.48 -3.22 24.99
CA PRO A 3 15.01 -4.51 25.50
C PRO A 3 14.64 -5.46 24.35
N ALA A 4 14.91 -6.76 24.50
CA ALA A 4 14.63 -7.76 23.46
C ALA A 4 13.18 -7.76 22.98
N GLU A 5 12.26 -7.53 23.89
CA GLU A 5 10.81 -7.43 23.59
C GLU A 5 10.50 -6.24 22.69
N LEU A 6 11.12 -5.08 22.95
CA LEU A 6 10.91 -3.89 22.12
C LEU A 6 11.45 -4.09 20.71
N LEU A 7 12.60 -4.76 20.56
CA LEU A 7 13.13 -5.12 19.25
C LEU A 7 12.21 -6.10 18.51
N THR A 8 11.63 -7.07 19.21
CA THR A 8 10.67 -8.00 18.61
C THR A 8 9.42 -7.27 18.11
N LEU A 9 8.86 -6.37 18.93
CA LEU A 9 7.73 -5.54 18.50
C LEU A 9 8.10 -4.68 17.29
N LEU A 10 9.26 -4.03 17.31
CA LEU A 10 9.72 -3.22 16.17
C LEU A 10 9.83 -4.05 14.87
N ARG A 11 10.27 -5.30 14.96
CA ARG A 11 10.36 -6.22 13.82
C ARG A 11 9.00 -6.58 13.23
N LEU A 12 7.94 -6.61 14.04
CA LEU A 12 6.57 -6.91 13.60
C LEU A 12 5.87 -5.71 12.96
N VAL A 13 6.23 -4.47 13.31
CA VAL A 13 5.56 -3.26 12.79
C VAL A 13 5.48 -3.23 11.27
N PRO A 14 6.56 -3.42 10.48
CA PRO A 14 6.46 -3.35 9.02
C PRO A 14 5.58 -4.46 8.45
N LEU A 15 5.49 -5.64 9.08
CA LEU A 15 4.59 -6.71 8.64
C LEU A 15 3.13 -6.33 8.88
N VAL A 16 2.82 -5.76 10.04
CA VAL A 16 1.45 -5.29 10.35
C VAL A 16 1.05 -4.18 9.39
N THR A 17 1.92 -3.18 9.18
CA THR A 17 1.60 -2.03 8.32
C THR A 17 1.48 -2.41 6.84
N THR A 18 2.33 -3.29 6.32
CA THR A 18 2.21 -3.81 4.95
C THR A 18 0.96 -4.67 4.78
N SER A 19 0.59 -5.50 5.78
CA SER A 19 -0.65 -6.27 5.75
C SER A 19 -1.88 -5.37 5.73
N CYS A 20 -1.92 -4.33 6.58
CA CYS A 20 -3.00 -3.35 6.59
C CYS A 20 -3.08 -2.58 5.27
N SER A 21 -1.92 -2.19 4.69
CA SER A 21 -1.86 -1.48 3.42
C SER A 21 -2.37 -2.33 2.26
N LEU A 22 -1.93 -3.59 2.18
CA LEU A 22 -2.37 -4.53 1.15
C LEU A 22 -3.87 -4.81 1.26
N TRP A 23 -4.37 -5.07 2.47
CA TRP A 23 -5.81 -5.28 2.70
C TRP A 23 -6.62 -4.06 2.30
N PHE A 24 -6.21 -2.86 2.72
CA PHE A 24 -6.88 -1.62 2.35
C PHE A 24 -6.90 -1.38 0.84
N SER A 25 -5.84 -1.77 0.12
CA SER A 25 -5.80 -1.71 -1.35
C SER A 25 -6.79 -2.68 -1.99
N LEU A 26 -6.93 -3.89 -1.44
CA LEU A 26 -7.92 -4.88 -1.92
C LEU A 26 -9.35 -4.42 -1.66
N ASP A 27 -9.63 -3.83 -0.48
CA ASP A 27 -10.93 -3.24 -0.15
C ASP A 27 -11.30 -2.11 -1.12
N GLN A 28 -10.34 -1.22 -1.44
CA GLN A 28 -10.57 -0.16 -2.43
C GLN A 28 -10.92 -0.74 -3.80
N HIS A 29 -10.20 -1.78 -4.23
CA HIS A 29 -10.50 -2.46 -5.49
C HIS A 29 -11.91 -3.07 -5.46
N LEU A 30 -12.24 -3.81 -4.42
CA LEU A 30 -13.53 -4.47 -4.25
C LEU A 30 -14.69 -3.47 -4.29
N PHE A 31 -14.65 -2.44 -3.44
CA PHE A 31 -15.76 -1.49 -3.30
C PHE A 31 -15.91 -0.55 -4.50
N LEU A 32 -14.82 -0.20 -5.17
CA LEU A 32 -14.87 0.66 -6.33
C LEU A 32 -15.25 -0.09 -7.61
N SER A 33 -14.92 -1.38 -7.72
CA SER A 33 -15.31 -2.19 -8.88
C SER A 33 -16.83 -2.34 -9.02
N VAL A 34 -17.57 -2.30 -7.91
CA VAL A 34 -19.06 -2.34 -7.92
C VAL A 34 -19.66 -1.23 -8.78
N PHE A 35 -19.03 -0.06 -8.83
CA PHE A 35 -19.52 1.06 -9.63
C PHE A 35 -19.38 0.85 -11.15
N ILE A 36 -18.43 0.02 -11.58
CA ILE A 36 -18.18 -0.24 -13.01
C ILE A 36 -18.91 -1.50 -13.52
N GLU A 37 -19.65 -2.21 -12.66
CA GLU A 37 -20.52 -3.28 -13.08
C GLU A 37 -21.67 -2.74 -13.93
N GLN A 38 -21.95 -3.39 -15.06
CA GLN A 38 -22.91 -2.90 -16.06
C GLN A 38 -24.31 -2.63 -15.47
N GLU A 39 -24.71 -3.45 -14.50
CA GLU A 39 -26.00 -3.34 -13.81
C GLU A 39 -26.12 -2.03 -13.01
N ASN A 40 -25.00 -1.49 -12.57
CA ASN A 40 -24.94 -0.31 -11.72
C ASN A 40 -24.70 0.99 -12.50
N HIS A 41 -24.41 0.96 -13.80
CA HIS A 41 -23.94 2.13 -14.57
C HIS A 41 -24.85 3.36 -14.40
N ALA A 42 -26.18 3.19 -14.53
CA ALA A 42 -27.13 4.30 -14.45
C ALA A 42 -27.15 4.98 -13.08
N LEU A 43 -26.95 4.20 -12.01
CA LEU A 43 -26.89 4.71 -10.63
C LEU A 43 -25.50 5.23 -10.27
N SER A 44 -24.47 4.63 -10.86
CA SER A 44 -23.06 4.91 -10.53
C SER A 44 -22.61 6.26 -11.08
N GLU A 45 -22.99 6.62 -12.32
CA GLU A 45 -22.47 7.81 -12.99
C GLU A 45 -22.61 9.10 -12.15
N PRO A 46 -23.78 9.42 -11.54
CA PRO A 46 -23.92 10.60 -10.70
C PRO A 46 -23.19 10.47 -9.35
N LEU A 47 -22.94 9.25 -8.88
CA LEU A 47 -22.38 8.98 -7.54
C LEU A 47 -20.87 8.86 -7.51
N ILE A 48 -20.22 8.46 -8.62
CA ILE A 48 -18.78 8.17 -8.66
C ILE A 48 -17.94 9.33 -8.14
N SER A 49 -18.12 10.53 -8.67
CA SER A 49 -17.29 11.68 -8.30
C SER A 49 -17.44 12.10 -6.84
N PRO A 50 -18.65 12.30 -6.28
CA PRO A 50 -18.81 12.64 -4.88
C PRO A 50 -18.34 11.52 -3.94
N TYR A 51 -18.58 10.25 -4.28
CA TYR A 51 -18.11 9.12 -3.50
C TYR A 51 -16.58 9.05 -3.52
N PHE A 52 -15.96 9.07 -4.70
CA PHE A 52 -14.51 9.00 -4.84
C PHE A 52 -13.80 10.14 -4.10
N ARG A 53 -14.32 11.38 -4.21
CA ARG A 53 -13.77 12.53 -3.49
C ARG A 53 -13.76 12.30 -1.98
N THR A 54 -14.87 11.81 -1.43
CA THR A 54 -15.00 11.52 0.00
C THR A 54 -14.08 10.37 0.43
N MET A 55 -14.10 9.29 -0.32
CA MET A 55 -13.25 8.11 -0.07
C MET A 55 -11.77 8.48 -0.14
N PHE A 56 -11.35 9.20 -1.17
CA PHE A 56 -9.95 9.58 -1.38
C PHE A 56 -9.45 10.55 -0.31
N SER A 57 -10.24 11.58 0.06
CA SER A 57 -9.84 12.54 1.10
C SER A 57 -9.64 11.88 2.47
N ARG A 58 -10.36 10.81 2.74
CA ARG A 58 -10.22 10.03 3.99
C ARG A 58 -9.19 8.91 3.86
N GLY A 59 -9.06 8.30 2.69
CA GLY A 59 -8.19 7.16 2.42
C GLY A 59 -6.73 7.55 2.24
N ALA A 60 -6.44 8.60 1.47
CA ALA A 60 -5.08 9.00 1.15
C ALA A 60 -4.20 9.28 2.40
N PRO A 61 -4.67 9.98 3.44
CA PRO A 61 -3.90 10.14 4.68
C PRO A 61 -3.59 8.81 5.38
N ARG A 62 -4.51 7.83 5.33
CA ARG A 62 -4.29 6.49 5.91
C ARG A 62 -3.22 5.73 5.15
N VAL A 63 -3.26 5.76 3.82
CA VAL A 63 -2.23 5.16 2.97
C VAL A 63 -0.87 5.80 3.27
N ALA A 64 -0.80 7.13 3.33
CA ALA A 64 0.42 7.85 3.68
C ALA A 64 0.96 7.48 5.07
N ALA A 65 0.09 7.33 6.07
CA ALA A 65 0.47 6.92 7.41
C ALA A 65 0.99 5.48 7.44
N LEU A 66 0.32 4.53 6.78
CA LEU A 66 0.76 3.13 6.70
C LEU A 66 2.08 3.00 5.96
N LEU A 67 2.23 3.69 4.82
CA LEU A 67 3.46 3.72 4.05
C LEU A 67 4.61 4.32 4.85
N GLY A 68 4.37 5.47 5.49
CA GLY A 68 5.36 6.12 6.35
C GLY A 68 5.78 5.24 7.53
N ALA A 69 4.82 4.56 8.17
CA ALA A 69 5.11 3.63 9.26
C ALA A 69 5.91 2.41 8.77
N THR A 70 5.61 1.88 7.58
CA THR A 70 6.39 0.80 6.96
C THR A 70 7.83 1.23 6.73
N VAL A 71 8.04 2.37 6.04
CA VAL A 71 9.37 2.91 5.72
C VAL A 71 10.16 3.17 7.00
N LEU A 72 9.59 3.92 7.94
CA LEU A 72 10.29 4.28 9.19
C LEU A 72 10.64 3.06 10.04
N SER A 73 9.72 2.10 10.17
CA SER A 73 9.98 0.89 10.95
C SER A 73 10.98 -0.05 10.26
N THR A 74 10.99 -0.11 8.94
CA THR A 74 11.99 -0.88 8.18
C THR A 74 13.38 -0.27 8.33
N ILE A 75 13.50 1.04 8.20
CA ILE A 75 14.77 1.76 8.47
C ILE A 75 15.22 1.53 9.91
N ALA A 76 14.31 1.62 10.88
CA ALA A 76 14.63 1.38 12.28
C ALA A 76 15.14 -0.06 12.51
N ASN A 77 14.52 -1.06 11.87
CA ASN A 77 15.01 -2.45 11.93
C ASN A 77 16.43 -2.59 11.36
N LEU A 78 16.73 -1.94 10.24
CA LEU A 78 18.05 -1.97 9.61
C LEU A 78 19.13 -1.24 10.43
N ARG A 79 18.73 -0.24 11.22
CA ARG A 79 19.67 0.61 11.99
C ARG A 79 19.88 0.16 13.43
N LEU A 80 18.82 -0.35 14.08
CA LEU A 80 18.82 -0.73 15.49
C LEU A 80 19.12 -2.22 15.73
N SER A 81 18.93 -3.06 14.72
CA SER A 81 19.35 -4.45 14.75
C SER A 81 20.83 -4.57 14.40
N ASP A 82 21.49 -5.61 14.92
CA ASP A 82 22.83 -5.94 14.48
C ASP A 82 22.82 -6.37 13.00
N ALA A 83 23.51 -5.62 12.16
CA ALA A 83 23.57 -5.90 10.72
C ALA A 83 24.21 -7.27 10.42
N SER A 84 25.17 -7.72 11.25
CA SER A 84 25.78 -9.05 11.13
C SER A 84 24.75 -10.14 11.37
N LEU A 85 23.90 -9.99 12.40
CA LEU A 85 22.81 -10.92 12.71
C LEU A 85 21.79 -10.99 11.57
N LEU A 86 21.37 -9.84 11.03
CA LEU A 86 20.42 -9.80 9.92
C LEU A 86 20.99 -10.45 8.65
N THR A 87 22.29 -10.27 8.42
CA THR A 87 22.99 -10.86 7.27
C THR A 87 23.15 -12.36 7.44
N GLU A 88 23.56 -12.82 8.61
CA GLU A 88 23.71 -14.23 8.94
C GLU A 88 22.39 -14.98 8.80
N ARG A 89 21.28 -14.40 9.26
CA ARG A 89 19.93 -14.93 9.11
C ARG A 89 19.37 -14.78 7.69
N GLY A 90 20.07 -14.06 6.80
CA GLY A 90 19.63 -13.79 5.42
C GLY A 90 18.38 -12.94 5.33
N SER A 91 18.09 -12.11 6.34
CA SER A 91 16.92 -11.21 6.38
C SER A 91 17.22 -9.78 5.90
N TYR A 92 18.48 -9.36 5.94
CA TYR A 92 18.92 -8.00 5.61
C TYR A 92 18.42 -7.53 4.22
N ASN A 93 18.67 -8.32 3.17
CA ASN A 93 18.29 -7.97 1.81
C ASN A 93 16.77 -7.91 1.63
N TYR A 94 16.01 -8.70 2.39
CA TYR A 94 14.55 -8.64 2.35
C TYR A 94 14.02 -7.35 2.98
N TYR A 95 14.62 -6.83 4.05
CA TYR A 95 14.27 -5.51 4.58
C TYR A 95 14.60 -4.40 3.58
N ILE A 96 15.73 -4.48 2.87
CA ILE A 96 16.04 -3.53 1.78
C ILE A 96 14.99 -3.62 0.67
N ALA A 97 14.55 -4.82 0.31
CA ALA A 97 13.53 -5.01 -0.70
C ALA A 97 12.16 -4.45 -0.25
N VAL A 98 11.78 -4.62 1.03
CA VAL A 98 10.58 -3.98 1.59
C VAL A 98 10.62 -2.47 1.38
N GLU A 99 11.75 -1.85 1.72
CA GLU A 99 11.95 -0.40 1.55
C GLU A 99 11.82 0.02 0.08
N ALA A 100 12.50 -0.70 -0.83
CA ALA A 100 12.47 -0.41 -2.25
C ALA A 100 11.05 -0.52 -2.83
N PHE A 101 10.27 -1.55 -2.47
CA PHE A 101 8.90 -1.71 -2.94
C PHE A 101 7.94 -0.73 -2.28
N ALA A 102 8.11 -0.41 -0.99
CA ALA A 102 7.30 0.60 -0.31
C ALA A 102 7.50 1.99 -0.94
N VAL A 103 8.74 2.38 -1.24
CA VAL A 103 9.02 3.61 -1.99
C VAL A 103 8.54 3.50 -3.43
N GLY A 104 8.67 2.32 -4.05
CA GLY A 104 8.19 2.01 -5.40
C GLY A 104 6.68 2.25 -5.59
N HIS A 105 5.89 2.15 -4.52
CA HIS A 105 4.48 2.55 -4.52
C HIS A 105 4.30 3.98 -5.05
N MET A 106 5.18 4.90 -4.69
CA MET A 106 5.11 6.32 -5.12
C MET A 106 5.37 6.51 -6.61
N LEU A 107 6.02 5.56 -7.28
CA LEU A 107 6.26 5.63 -8.73
C LEU A 107 4.96 5.57 -9.54
N PHE A 108 3.87 5.06 -8.97
CA PHE A 108 2.56 5.02 -9.62
C PHE A 108 1.79 6.34 -9.54
N VAL A 109 2.20 7.27 -8.68
CA VAL A 109 1.51 8.56 -8.48
C VAL A 109 1.38 9.37 -9.78
N PRO A 110 2.41 9.53 -10.62
CA PRO A 110 2.27 10.27 -11.88
C PRO A 110 1.23 9.69 -12.83
N TRP A 111 1.08 8.37 -12.84
CA TRP A 111 0.13 7.69 -13.75
C TRP A 111 -1.30 7.71 -13.22
N ILE A 112 -1.49 7.63 -11.91
CA ILE A 112 -2.82 7.59 -11.30
C ILE A 112 -3.39 8.99 -11.07
N LYS A 113 -2.55 10.02 -10.93
CA LYS A 113 -2.94 11.40 -10.64
C LYS A 113 -3.96 11.97 -11.63
N PRO A 114 -3.82 11.81 -12.97
CA PRO A 114 -4.81 12.33 -13.93
C PRO A 114 -6.23 11.81 -13.67
N SER A 115 -6.37 10.52 -13.33
CA SER A 115 -7.67 9.92 -13.00
C SER A 115 -8.23 10.48 -11.68
N ILE A 116 -7.37 10.72 -10.69
CA ILE A 116 -7.76 11.36 -9.41
C ILE A 116 -8.29 12.76 -9.67
N ASP A 117 -7.52 13.57 -10.40
CA ASP A 117 -7.88 14.96 -10.70
C ASP A 117 -9.21 15.05 -11.48
N ALA A 118 -9.41 14.17 -12.48
CA ALA A 118 -10.63 14.11 -13.26
C ALA A 118 -11.85 13.71 -12.40
N LEU A 119 -11.73 12.70 -11.53
CA LEU A 119 -12.79 12.28 -10.62
C LEU A 119 -13.12 13.38 -9.59
N HIS A 120 -12.12 14.13 -9.12
CA HIS A 120 -12.32 15.27 -8.23
C HIS A 120 -13.00 16.45 -8.93
N ALA A 121 -12.71 16.71 -10.19
CA ALA A 121 -13.34 17.76 -10.99
C ALA A 121 -14.79 17.45 -11.38
N GLY A 122 -15.28 16.23 -11.10
CA GLY A 122 -16.62 15.80 -11.48
C GLY A 122 -16.70 15.49 -12.98
N ALA A 123 -15.93 14.50 -13.44
CA ALA A 123 -15.82 14.08 -14.82
C ALA A 123 -17.19 13.70 -15.42
N LYS A 124 -17.97 14.71 -15.85
CA LYS A 124 -19.27 14.53 -16.50
C LYS A 124 -19.09 13.60 -17.70
N ASP A 125 -19.98 12.61 -17.82
CA ASP A 125 -20.05 11.63 -18.90
C ASP A 125 -18.80 10.74 -19.10
N ARG A 126 -17.84 10.78 -18.18
CA ARG A 126 -16.60 9.97 -18.21
C ARG A 126 -16.26 9.33 -16.86
N GLY A 127 -17.14 9.44 -15.87
CA GLY A 127 -16.88 8.96 -14.50
C GLY A 127 -16.53 7.49 -14.46
N LEU A 128 -17.34 6.64 -15.09
CA LEU A 128 -17.14 5.19 -15.19
C LEU A 128 -15.80 4.83 -15.84
N ARG A 129 -15.48 5.44 -16.98
CA ARG A 129 -14.23 5.20 -17.70
C ARG A 129 -13.02 5.62 -16.86
N THR A 130 -13.09 6.81 -16.27
CA THR A 130 -12.00 7.35 -15.44
C THR A 130 -11.78 6.48 -14.20
N LEU A 131 -12.86 6.01 -13.56
CA LEU A 131 -12.77 5.08 -12.44
C LEU A 131 -12.16 3.75 -12.86
N SER A 132 -12.55 3.20 -14.00
CA SER A 132 -11.97 1.96 -14.54
C SER A 132 -10.46 2.10 -14.80
N GLU A 133 -10.03 3.24 -15.35
CA GLU A 133 -8.59 3.54 -15.54
C GLU A 133 -7.86 3.61 -14.18
N TRP A 134 -8.46 4.28 -13.18
CA TRP A 134 -7.91 4.35 -11.83
C TRP A 134 -7.78 2.95 -11.21
N ILE A 135 -8.85 2.12 -11.26
CA ILE A 135 -8.87 0.75 -10.71
C ILE A 135 -7.77 -0.11 -11.36
N ARG A 136 -7.57 0.02 -12.66
CA ARG A 136 -6.54 -0.72 -13.39
C ARG A 136 -5.14 -0.38 -12.90
N ILE A 137 -4.81 0.91 -12.80
CA ILE A 137 -3.48 1.36 -12.33
C ILE A 137 -3.29 0.98 -10.87
N HIS A 138 -4.32 1.16 -10.05
CA HIS A 138 -4.35 0.75 -8.64
C HIS A 138 -4.10 -0.76 -8.50
N GLY A 139 -4.73 -1.59 -9.34
CA GLY A 139 -4.53 -3.04 -9.37
C GLY A 139 -3.09 -3.42 -9.70
N TYR A 140 -2.48 -2.80 -10.72
CA TYR A 140 -1.07 -3.03 -11.04
C TYR A 140 -0.14 -2.65 -9.88
N ARG A 141 -0.36 -1.50 -9.25
CA ARG A 141 0.41 -1.10 -8.07
C ARG A 141 0.28 -2.12 -6.95
N THR A 142 -0.95 -2.52 -6.63
CA THR A 142 -1.24 -3.50 -5.57
C THR A 142 -0.56 -4.84 -5.84
N ALA A 143 -0.64 -5.35 -7.07
CA ALA A 143 -0.07 -6.65 -7.44
C ALA A 143 1.46 -6.64 -7.54
N THR A 144 2.07 -5.49 -7.79
CA THR A 144 3.53 -5.39 -7.95
C THR A 144 4.22 -4.81 -6.72
N ALA A 145 3.93 -3.57 -6.36
CA ALA A 145 4.62 -2.88 -5.26
C ALA A 145 4.12 -3.35 -3.88
N ASP A 146 2.81 -3.31 -3.64
CA ASP A 146 2.26 -3.56 -2.31
C ASP A 146 2.38 -5.05 -1.92
N LEU A 147 2.06 -5.97 -2.83
CA LEU A 147 2.19 -7.41 -2.61
C LEU A 147 3.65 -7.84 -2.46
N ALA A 148 4.55 -7.31 -3.30
CA ALA A 148 5.97 -7.63 -3.20
C ALA A 148 6.57 -7.10 -1.88
N ALA A 149 6.22 -5.89 -1.45
CA ALA A 149 6.62 -5.37 -0.15
C ALA A 149 6.17 -6.29 0.99
N TRP A 150 4.90 -6.73 0.95
CA TRP A 150 4.34 -7.64 1.96
C TRP A 150 5.05 -9.00 1.98
N ILE A 151 5.28 -9.63 0.82
CA ILE A 151 5.99 -10.92 0.72
C ILE A 151 7.41 -10.79 1.27
N CYS A 152 8.15 -9.76 0.83
CA CYS A 152 9.50 -9.51 1.33
C CYS A 152 9.52 -9.29 2.84
N CYS A 153 8.53 -8.55 3.37
CA CYS A 153 8.41 -8.29 4.79
C CYS A 153 8.12 -9.59 5.58
N LEU A 154 7.21 -10.43 5.10
CA LEU A 154 6.90 -11.72 5.71
C LEU A 154 8.17 -12.59 5.81
N VAL A 155 8.95 -12.67 4.72
CA VAL A 155 10.21 -13.43 4.71
C VAL A 155 11.25 -12.80 5.64
N ALA A 156 11.40 -11.46 5.62
CA ALA A 156 12.35 -10.75 6.48
C ALA A 156 12.08 -11.03 7.96
N VAL A 157 10.82 -10.87 8.38
CA VAL A 157 10.39 -11.08 9.77
C VAL A 157 10.54 -12.55 10.17
N SER A 158 10.08 -13.49 9.33
CA SER A 158 10.23 -14.92 9.60
C SER A 158 11.69 -15.30 9.82
N LYS A 159 12.59 -14.91 8.92
CA LYS A 159 14.03 -15.19 9.05
C LYS A 159 14.66 -14.52 10.27
N THR A 160 14.20 -13.33 10.63
CA THR A 160 14.77 -12.59 11.78
C THR A 160 14.33 -13.18 13.12
N LEU A 161 13.09 -13.70 13.22
CA LEU A 161 12.54 -14.23 14.47
C LEU A 161 12.79 -15.73 14.68
N THR A 162 13.09 -16.47 13.60
CA THR A 162 13.46 -17.89 13.74
C THR A 162 14.86 -18.00 14.35
N PRO A 163 15.07 -18.90 15.33
CA PRO A 163 16.37 -19.11 15.98
C PRO A 163 17.46 -19.56 15.01
#